data_0d1fd197aea6e76280884efabda74b30
#
_entry.id   0d1fd197aea6e76280884efabda74b30
#
_cell.length_a   1.000
_cell.length_b   1.000
_cell.length_c   1.000
_cell.angle_alpha   90.00
_cell.angle_beta   90.00
_cell.angle_gamma   90.00
#
_symmetry.space_group_name_H-M   'P 1'
#
loop_
_entity.id
_entity.type
_entity.pdbx_description
1 polymer ?
#
loop_
_entity_poly.entity_id
_entity_poly.type
_entity_poly.pdbx_seq_one_letter_code
_entity_poly.pdbx_strand_id
1 'polypeptide(L)'
;MKKFLASILTLTLCLGLATGCAGKQTPAENNTESAGETGVKEIPSLKIAFSPYADADQITTATEPLEQLLQAKLLEKGYDVKDIDMTVGTSYTAVGEALSAGSADIGFISGGNYVLFSDDCDVLLTALRYAINKDSENPADWNDGTIEENTKDMSTYYRCIILAGPSEKGQELQAKVNAGEELTWDDLNSATWSVLSPTSASGYIYPCLWLQEHYGKGISDLDNVVQSDSHTTSVARLASGQVDVMVSYGHIRIKNAPKWESELGGTAPMVEQTGVIGVTEGIYNDMIAYSKNSDTMADEDFRKALGESFIEIADTDEGREIISVFSQVGYTWGQDSDYDGERAAQELLKSLEG
;
A
#
# COMPACT_ATOMS: atom_id res chain seq x y z
N MET A 1 53.40 -6.00 34.61
CA MET A 1 54.70 -5.26 34.82
C MET A 1 54.51 -3.85 34.28
N LYS A 2 54.72 -2.92 35.22
CA LYS A 2 55.17 -1.51 35.07
C LYS A 2 54.32 -0.58 34.17
N LYS A 3 53.54 0.35 34.70
CA LYS A 3 53.84 1.51 35.57
C LYS A 3 54.05 2.82 34.76
N PHE A 4 53.23 3.84 35.09
CA PHE A 4 53.53 5.23 35.49
C PHE A 4 53.59 6.25 34.33
N LEU A 5 53.22 7.53 34.40
CA LEU A 5 52.88 8.58 35.40
C LEU A 5 52.26 9.76 34.59
N ALA A 6 51.24 10.42 34.86
CA ALA A 6 50.96 11.59 35.70
C ALA A 6 51.94 12.78 35.59
N SER A 7 51.40 14.00 35.29
CA SER A 7 51.80 15.34 35.77
C SER A 7 50.85 16.38 35.13
N ILE A 8 49.96 17.05 35.81
CA ILE A 8 49.96 18.09 36.85
C ILE A 8 50.48 19.47 36.35
N LEU A 9 49.54 20.43 36.37
CA LEU A 9 49.60 21.81 36.90
C LEU A 9 50.32 22.91 36.09
N THR A 10 49.63 24.02 35.72
CA THR A 10 49.84 25.30 36.42
C THR A 10 48.78 26.35 36.08
N LEU A 11 48.28 26.93 37.13
CA LEU A 11 47.40 28.07 37.31
C LEU A 11 48.17 29.38 37.11
N THR A 12 47.61 30.41 36.43
CA THR A 12 48.07 31.78 36.63
C THR A 12 46.89 32.73 36.59
N LEU A 13 46.67 33.35 37.75
CA LEU A 13 45.70 34.39 38.10
C LEU A 13 46.35 35.74 37.81
N CYS A 14 45.69 36.67 37.12
CA CYS A 14 46.01 38.10 37.16
C CYS A 14 44.75 38.91 37.37
N LEU A 15 44.64 39.49 38.57
CA LEU A 15 43.74 40.58 38.93
C LEU A 15 44.27 41.91 38.36
N GLY A 16 43.36 42.73 37.85
CA GLY A 16 43.62 44.11 37.51
C GLY A 16 42.35 44.93 37.79
N LEU A 17 42.32 45.62 38.93
CA LEU A 17 41.33 46.62 39.30
C LEU A 17 41.65 47.97 38.64
N ALA A 18 40.65 48.61 38.06
CA ALA A 18 40.62 50.06 37.92
C ALA A 18 39.19 50.60 37.91
N THR A 19 38.92 51.46 38.84
CA THR A 19 37.71 52.23 39.16
C THR A 19 37.50 53.40 38.20
N GLY A 20 36.24 53.74 37.89
CA GLY A 20 35.95 55.11 37.38
C GLY A 20 34.56 55.37 36.83
N CYS A 21 33.68 55.91 37.61
CA CYS A 21 32.65 56.95 37.37
C CYS A 21 31.40 56.68 36.49
N ALA A 22 30.34 56.92 37.18
CA ALA A 22 28.92 57.12 36.87
C ALA A 22 28.53 57.85 35.59
N GLY A 23 27.52 57.28 34.93
CA GLY A 23 26.65 57.93 33.94
C GLY A 23 25.37 57.09 33.78
N LYS A 24 24.25 57.63 34.30
CA LYS A 24 22.92 57.06 34.08
C LYS A 24 22.56 57.13 32.62
N GLN A 25 22.38 55.99 32.01
CA GLN A 25 21.60 55.84 30.78
C GLN A 25 20.65 54.64 30.91
N THR A 26 19.38 54.92 30.61
CA THR A 26 18.25 54.02 30.53
C THR A 26 18.55 52.81 29.60
N PRO A 27 18.16 51.57 29.96
CA PRO A 27 18.32 50.46 29.04
C PRO A 27 17.30 50.60 27.87
N ALA A 28 17.80 50.71 26.66
CA ALA A 28 17.02 50.44 25.48
C ALA A 28 16.75 48.92 25.45
N GLU A 29 15.50 48.54 25.46
CA GLU A 29 15.06 47.20 25.14
C GLU A 29 15.55 46.84 23.72
N ASN A 30 16.56 46.01 23.65
CA ASN A 30 16.90 45.31 22.44
C ASN A 30 15.85 44.22 22.25
N ASN A 31 14.80 44.55 21.53
CA ASN A 31 13.96 43.57 20.86
C ASN A 31 14.84 42.92 19.76
N THR A 32 15.51 41.85 20.15
CA THR A 32 16.03 40.88 19.16
C THR A 32 14.82 40.11 18.70
N GLU A 33 14.14 40.62 17.67
CA GLU A 33 13.31 39.77 16.82
C GLU A 33 14.23 38.66 16.38
N SER A 34 13.96 37.45 16.86
CA SER A 34 14.48 36.21 16.29
C SER A 34 14.01 36.20 14.85
N ALA A 35 14.87 36.65 13.96
CA ALA A 35 14.71 36.35 12.53
C ALA A 35 14.69 34.83 12.44
N GLY A 36 13.54 34.26 12.07
CA GLY A 36 13.41 32.85 11.82
C GLY A 36 14.52 32.45 10.84
N GLU A 37 15.28 31.45 11.20
CA GLU A 37 16.20 30.80 10.30
C GLU A 37 15.37 30.25 9.13
N THR A 38 15.40 30.97 8.00
CA THR A 38 14.97 30.46 6.69
C THR A 38 16.06 29.59 6.10
N GLY A 39 16.56 28.65 6.91
CA GLY A 39 17.56 27.68 6.48
C GLY A 39 16.88 26.43 5.94
N VAL A 40 17.31 25.99 4.75
CA VAL A 40 16.94 24.66 4.23
C VAL A 40 17.47 23.61 5.20
N LYS A 41 16.59 22.72 5.69
CA LYS A 41 16.95 21.63 6.60
C LYS A 41 17.51 20.46 5.80
N GLU A 42 18.72 20.04 6.12
CA GLU A 42 19.36 18.90 5.46
C GLU A 42 18.85 17.59 6.06
N ILE A 43 18.46 16.66 5.18
CA ILE A 43 18.10 15.28 5.50
C ILE A 43 19.14 14.38 4.82
N PRO A 44 19.98 13.67 5.56
CA PRO A 44 21.09 12.89 4.99
C PRO A 44 20.62 11.78 4.05
N SER A 45 19.55 11.07 4.39
CA SER A 45 18.99 10.00 3.57
C SER A 45 17.51 9.79 3.89
N LEU A 46 16.73 9.41 2.87
CA LEU A 46 15.36 8.94 2.96
C LEU A 46 15.30 7.53 2.36
N LYS A 47 14.83 6.56 3.14
CA LYS A 47 14.75 5.14 2.74
C LYS A 47 13.31 4.76 2.44
N ILE A 48 13.07 4.34 1.21
CA ILE A 48 11.76 3.97 0.68
C ILE A 48 11.75 2.47 0.36
N ALA A 49 10.81 1.73 0.92
CA ALA A 49 10.61 0.32 0.63
C ALA A 49 9.30 0.10 -0.13
N PHE A 50 9.35 -0.68 -1.21
CA PHE A 50 8.18 -1.06 -1.99
C PHE A 50 7.81 -2.51 -1.76
N SER A 51 6.54 -2.80 -1.47
CA SER A 51 6.05 -4.18 -1.53
C SER A 51 6.10 -4.72 -2.97
N PRO A 52 6.36 -6.02 -3.17
CA PRO A 52 6.48 -6.63 -4.49
C PRO A 52 5.10 -6.82 -5.15
N TYR A 53 4.44 -5.71 -5.47
CA TYR A 53 3.15 -5.67 -6.18
C TYR A 53 3.27 -6.18 -7.62
N ALA A 54 4.40 -5.89 -8.26
CA ALA A 54 4.82 -6.36 -9.57
C ALA A 54 6.24 -6.93 -9.48
N ASP A 55 6.81 -7.36 -10.61
CA ASP A 55 8.19 -7.81 -10.65
C ASP A 55 9.15 -6.70 -10.19
N ALA A 56 10.18 -7.07 -9.41
CA ALA A 56 11.09 -6.10 -8.79
C ALA A 56 11.76 -5.17 -9.83
N ASP A 57 12.16 -5.71 -10.98
CA ASP A 57 12.75 -4.92 -12.07
C ASP A 57 11.76 -3.92 -12.67
N GLN A 58 10.48 -4.27 -12.73
CA GLN A 58 9.42 -3.35 -13.21
C GLN A 58 9.21 -2.21 -12.21
N ILE A 59 9.14 -2.51 -10.90
CA ILE A 59 8.99 -1.49 -9.86
C ILE A 59 10.19 -0.57 -9.87
N THR A 60 11.41 -1.11 -9.83
CA THR A 60 12.65 -0.34 -9.83
C THR A 60 12.74 0.61 -11.03
N THR A 61 12.45 0.09 -12.23
CA THR A 61 12.48 0.90 -13.46
C THR A 61 11.41 2.00 -13.45
N ALA A 62 10.19 1.69 -13.03
CA ALA A 62 9.10 2.65 -12.99
C ALA A 62 9.33 3.75 -11.95
N THR A 63 9.96 3.43 -10.82
CA THR A 63 10.17 4.38 -9.72
C THR A 63 11.48 5.16 -9.79
N GLU A 64 12.41 4.81 -10.70
CA GLU A 64 13.70 5.51 -10.85
C GLU A 64 13.56 7.05 -10.92
N PRO A 65 12.61 7.65 -11.68
CA PRO A 65 12.46 9.10 -11.73
C PRO A 65 11.97 9.75 -10.44
N LEU A 66 11.39 8.95 -9.51
CA LEU A 66 10.79 9.45 -8.28
C LEU A 66 11.83 10.14 -7.37
N GLU A 67 13.08 9.66 -7.35
CA GLU A 67 14.15 10.23 -6.56
C GLU A 67 14.33 11.75 -6.87
N GLN A 68 14.51 12.10 -8.13
CA GLN A 68 14.74 13.48 -8.55
C GLN A 68 13.50 14.35 -8.30
N LEU A 69 12.31 13.83 -8.55
CA LEU A 69 11.06 14.54 -8.33
C LEU A 69 10.84 14.85 -6.84
N LEU A 70 11.09 13.86 -5.96
CA LEU A 70 10.98 14.05 -4.50
C LEU A 70 12.02 15.04 -3.98
N GLN A 71 13.29 14.92 -4.40
CA GLN A 71 14.33 15.86 -4.00
C GLN A 71 13.97 17.30 -4.40
N ALA A 72 13.49 17.50 -5.62
CA ALA A 72 13.08 18.83 -6.09
C ALA A 72 11.91 19.38 -5.29
N LYS A 73 10.87 18.58 -5.04
CA LYS A 73 9.68 19.00 -4.29
C LYS A 73 9.98 19.27 -2.81
N LEU A 74 10.78 18.43 -2.17
CA LEU A 74 11.19 18.62 -0.79
C LEU A 74 12.08 19.86 -0.62
N LEU A 75 12.95 20.15 -1.60
CA LEU A 75 13.76 21.36 -1.60
C LEU A 75 12.88 22.64 -1.68
N GLU A 76 11.82 22.62 -2.52
CA GLU A 76 10.82 23.71 -2.57
C GLU A 76 10.15 23.93 -1.21
N LYS A 77 10.01 22.89 -0.38
CA LYS A 77 9.40 22.91 0.95
C LYS A 77 10.42 23.15 2.08
N GLY A 78 11.68 23.42 1.73
CA GLY A 78 12.73 23.76 2.70
C GLY A 78 13.51 22.55 3.24
N TYR A 79 13.47 21.41 2.58
CA TYR A 79 14.21 20.19 2.94
C TYR A 79 15.15 19.76 1.83
N ASP A 80 16.44 19.67 2.12
CA ASP A 80 17.48 19.22 1.19
C ASP A 80 17.82 17.75 1.47
N VAL A 81 17.16 16.82 0.79
CA VAL A 81 17.37 15.37 0.93
C VAL A 81 18.51 14.95 0.03
N LYS A 82 19.64 14.53 0.64
CA LYS A 82 20.89 14.23 -0.07
C LYS A 82 20.87 12.93 -0.84
N ASP A 83 20.18 11.93 -0.30
CA ASP A 83 20.12 10.59 -0.85
C ASP A 83 18.71 10.02 -0.65
N ILE A 84 18.19 9.32 -1.66
CA ILE A 84 16.93 8.56 -1.55
C ILE A 84 17.21 7.12 -1.94
N ASP A 85 17.27 6.24 -0.95
CA ASP A 85 17.50 4.80 -1.13
C ASP A 85 16.15 4.10 -1.33
N MET A 86 15.92 3.59 -2.54
CA MET A 86 14.68 2.90 -2.92
C MET A 86 14.94 1.41 -3.09
N THR A 87 14.19 0.58 -2.36
CA THR A 87 14.34 -0.88 -2.38
C THR A 87 13.00 -1.57 -2.62
N VAL A 88 13.02 -2.70 -3.33
CA VAL A 88 11.86 -3.59 -3.45
C VAL A 88 12.05 -4.75 -2.49
N GLY A 89 11.10 -4.93 -1.58
CA GLY A 89 11.13 -6.04 -0.62
C GLY A 89 10.97 -7.41 -1.29
N THR A 90 11.53 -8.44 -0.68
CA THR A 90 11.39 -9.83 -1.15
C THR A 90 9.99 -10.40 -0.91
N SER A 91 9.23 -9.80 -0.01
CA SER A 91 7.85 -10.13 0.32
C SER A 91 7.14 -8.91 0.92
N TYR A 92 5.82 -8.95 0.99
CA TYR A 92 5.03 -7.93 1.68
C TYR A 92 5.44 -7.81 3.16
N THR A 93 5.59 -8.95 3.84
CA THR A 93 6.00 -9.00 5.25
C THR A 93 7.37 -8.38 5.48
N ALA A 94 8.34 -8.61 4.57
CA ALA A 94 9.68 -8.04 4.70
C ALA A 94 9.69 -6.50 4.69
N VAL A 95 8.76 -5.87 3.96
CA VAL A 95 8.61 -4.40 3.97
C VAL A 95 8.02 -3.92 5.30
N GLY A 96 7.01 -4.61 5.84
CA GLY A 96 6.48 -4.34 7.18
C GLY A 96 7.54 -4.48 8.27
N GLU A 97 8.36 -5.53 8.22
CA GLU A 97 9.50 -5.74 9.13
C GLU A 97 10.54 -4.62 9.01
N ALA A 98 10.81 -4.12 7.79
CA ALA A 98 11.73 -3.02 7.55
C ALA A 98 11.23 -1.71 8.17
N LEU A 99 9.93 -1.43 8.09
CA LEU A 99 9.28 -0.29 8.76
C LEU A 99 9.34 -0.46 10.28
N SER A 100 8.97 -1.63 10.80
CA SER A 100 9.00 -1.93 12.24
C SER A 100 10.40 -1.77 12.83
N ALA A 101 11.44 -2.19 12.09
CA ALA A 101 12.82 -2.05 12.52
C ALA A 101 13.42 -0.64 12.34
N GLY A 102 12.72 0.31 11.69
CA GLY A 102 13.25 1.62 11.32
C GLY A 102 14.36 1.56 10.26
N SER A 103 14.49 0.43 9.56
CA SER A 103 15.44 0.27 8.44
C SER A 103 14.90 0.82 7.12
N ALA A 104 13.58 1.01 7.00
CA ALA A 104 12.92 1.84 6.02
C ALA A 104 12.21 2.99 6.74
N ASP A 105 12.24 4.19 6.16
CA ASP A 105 11.57 5.38 6.69
C ASP A 105 10.10 5.40 6.30
N ILE A 106 9.81 5.08 5.03
CA ILE A 106 8.48 4.90 4.50
C ILE A 106 8.39 3.61 3.69
N GLY A 107 7.16 3.07 3.59
CA GLY A 107 6.87 1.88 2.81
C GLY A 107 5.56 1.96 2.05
N PHE A 108 5.57 1.47 0.81
CA PHE A 108 4.37 1.25 0.01
C PHE A 108 3.83 -0.13 0.35
N ILE A 109 2.78 -0.20 1.17
CA ILE A 109 2.28 -1.44 1.75
C ILE A 109 0.76 -1.57 1.60
N SER A 110 0.28 -2.80 1.67
CA SER A 110 -1.16 -3.10 1.72
C SER A 110 -1.73 -2.89 3.12
N GLY A 111 -3.07 -2.69 3.21
CA GLY A 111 -3.77 -2.60 4.48
C GLY A 111 -3.52 -3.81 5.39
N GLY A 112 -3.55 -5.02 4.81
CA GLY A 112 -3.28 -6.24 5.57
C GLY A 112 -1.87 -6.32 6.15
N ASN A 113 -0.87 -5.83 5.40
CA ASN A 113 0.49 -5.75 5.92
C ASN A 113 0.63 -4.65 6.98
N TYR A 114 0.00 -3.49 6.76
CA TYR A 114 -0.01 -2.40 7.72
C TYR A 114 -0.53 -2.84 9.10
N VAL A 115 -1.67 -3.51 9.14
CA VAL A 115 -2.31 -3.94 10.39
C VAL A 115 -1.41 -4.85 11.23
N LEU A 116 -0.58 -5.68 10.59
CA LEU A 116 0.38 -6.55 11.29
C LEU A 116 1.50 -5.78 11.99
N PHE A 117 1.82 -4.55 11.53
CA PHE A 117 2.92 -3.73 12.03
C PHE A 117 2.48 -2.36 12.52
N SER A 118 1.18 -2.13 12.75
CA SER A 118 0.61 -0.83 13.13
C SER A 118 1.07 -0.29 14.49
N ASP A 119 1.62 -1.13 15.34
CA ASP A 119 2.28 -0.69 16.59
C ASP A 119 3.53 0.15 16.29
N ASP A 120 4.27 -0.20 15.23
CA ASP A 120 5.57 0.38 14.87
C ASP A 120 5.53 1.33 13.67
N CYS A 121 4.43 1.37 12.91
CA CYS A 121 4.25 2.28 11.78
C CYS A 121 2.89 2.98 11.83
N ASP A 122 2.72 4.02 11.01
CA ASP A 122 1.45 4.74 10.88
C ASP A 122 1.23 5.17 9.44
N VAL A 123 -0.02 5.52 9.11
CA VAL A 123 -0.42 5.92 7.77
C VAL A 123 0.05 7.33 7.47
N LEU A 124 0.75 7.52 6.37
CA LEU A 124 1.06 8.85 5.82
C LEU A 124 0.00 9.23 4.78
N LEU A 125 -0.17 8.40 3.75
CA LEU A 125 -1.09 8.65 2.64
C LEU A 125 -1.83 7.36 2.26
N THR A 126 -3.11 7.49 1.91
CA THR A 126 -3.89 6.45 1.26
C THR A 126 -3.82 6.64 -0.25
N ALA A 127 -3.56 5.56 -0.98
CA ALA A 127 -3.54 5.57 -2.44
C ALA A 127 -4.95 5.73 -3.02
N LEU A 128 -5.03 6.41 -4.16
CA LEU A 128 -6.26 6.57 -4.94
C LEU A 128 -6.18 5.68 -6.19
N ARG A 129 -7.33 5.11 -6.56
CA ARG A 129 -7.55 4.42 -7.83
C ARG A 129 -8.72 5.07 -8.56
N TYR A 130 -8.79 4.94 -9.87
CA TYR A 130 -10.04 5.28 -10.56
C TYR A 130 -11.15 4.37 -10.03
N ALA A 131 -12.29 4.95 -9.67
CA ALA A 131 -13.50 4.19 -9.43
C ALA A 131 -13.94 3.50 -10.73
N ILE A 132 -14.63 2.39 -10.61
CA ILE A 132 -15.23 1.70 -11.76
C ILE A 132 -16.73 1.92 -11.77
N ASN A 133 -17.32 1.77 -12.96
CA ASN A 133 -18.75 1.98 -13.15
C ASN A 133 -19.65 0.88 -12.55
N LYS A 134 -19.05 -0.17 -11.97
CA LYS A 134 -19.75 -1.24 -11.26
C LYS A 134 -19.24 -1.33 -9.82
N ASP A 135 -20.08 -0.99 -8.86
CA ASP A 135 -19.75 -0.99 -7.41
C ASP A 135 -20.89 -1.61 -6.58
N SER A 136 -21.61 -2.57 -7.15
CA SER A 136 -22.69 -3.31 -6.46
C SER A 136 -22.13 -4.48 -5.66
N GLU A 137 -22.76 -4.80 -4.53
CA GLU A 137 -22.49 -6.04 -3.76
C GLU A 137 -23.21 -7.25 -4.36
N ASN A 138 -24.19 -7.02 -5.24
CA ASN A 138 -24.85 -8.10 -5.96
C ASN A 138 -23.99 -8.54 -7.17
N PRO A 139 -23.50 -9.79 -7.23
CA PRO A 139 -22.63 -10.25 -8.31
C PRO A 139 -23.31 -10.25 -9.68
N ALA A 140 -24.63 -10.40 -9.75
CA ALA A 140 -25.37 -10.40 -11.01
C ALA A 140 -25.26 -9.06 -11.76
N ASP A 141 -25.12 -7.93 -11.03
CA ASP A 141 -24.97 -6.60 -11.62
C ASP A 141 -23.63 -6.41 -12.37
N TRP A 142 -22.67 -7.32 -12.13
CA TRP A 142 -21.39 -7.35 -12.82
C TRP A 142 -21.42 -8.17 -14.11
N ASN A 143 -22.50 -8.94 -14.33
CA ASN A 143 -22.67 -9.91 -15.43
C ASN A 143 -23.63 -9.44 -16.53
N ASP A 144 -23.69 -8.13 -16.76
CA ASP A 144 -24.58 -7.50 -17.76
C ASP A 144 -24.09 -7.64 -19.23
N GLY A 145 -23.02 -8.41 -19.46
CA GLY A 145 -22.40 -8.60 -20.78
C GLY A 145 -21.36 -7.55 -21.14
N THR A 146 -20.99 -6.67 -20.20
CA THR A 146 -19.93 -5.67 -20.38
C THR A 146 -18.79 -5.87 -19.37
N ILE A 147 -17.57 -5.48 -19.74
CA ILE A 147 -16.46 -5.32 -18.79
C ILE A 147 -16.63 -3.98 -18.06
N GLU A 148 -16.18 -3.93 -16.82
CA GLU A 148 -16.12 -2.69 -16.06
C GLU A 148 -15.27 -1.65 -16.80
N GLU A 149 -15.55 -0.38 -16.54
CA GLU A 149 -14.78 0.74 -17.08
C GLU A 149 -14.36 1.68 -15.94
N ASN A 150 -13.15 2.20 -16.03
CA ASN A 150 -12.72 3.25 -15.13
C ASN A 150 -13.57 4.50 -15.35
N THR A 151 -14.01 5.09 -14.27
CA THR A 151 -14.64 6.42 -14.27
C THR A 151 -13.57 7.51 -14.18
N LYS A 152 -13.99 8.78 -14.11
CA LYS A 152 -13.08 9.90 -13.81
C LYS A 152 -12.95 10.17 -12.32
N ASP A 153 -13.81 9.57 -11.52
CA ASP A 153 -13.79 9.74 -10.08
C ASP A 153 -12.70 8.86 -9.48
N MET A 154 -12.09 9.35 -8.41
CA MET A 154 -11.09 8.62 -7.65
C MET A 154 -11.73 8.03 -6.39
N SER A 155 -11.27 6.84 -6.01
CA SER A 155 -11.76 6.13 -4.83
C SER A 155 -10.59 5.74 -3.92
N THR A 156 -10.83 5.79 -2.61
CA THR A 156 -9.93 5.26 -1.57
C THR A 156 -10.12 3.78 -1.29
N TYR A 157 -11.11 3.15 -1.91
CA TYR A 157 -11.40 1.73 -1.76
C TYR A 157 -11.69 1.06 -3.10
N TYR A 158 -11.64 -0.24 -3.11
CA TYR A 158 -12.05 -1.12 -4.21
C TYR A 158 -12.77 -2.35 -3.64
N ARG A 159 -13.50 -3.07 -4.47
CA ARG A 159 -14.09 -4.36 -4.09
C ARG A 159 -13.24 -5.52 -4.60
N CYS A 160 -13.23 -6.61 -3.86
CA CYS A 160 -12.80 -7.89 -4.39
C CYS A 160 -13.98 -8.58 -5.09
N ILE A 161 -13.68 -9.26 -6.20
CA ILE A 161 -14.62 -10.11 -6.92
C ILE A 161 -14.15 -11.56 -6.87
N ILE A 162 -15.12 -12.44 -6.73
CA ILE A 162 -14.96 -13.88 -6.91
C ILE A 162 -15.40 -14.16 -8.35
N LEU A 163 -14.45 -14.56 -9.20
CA LEU A 163 -14.63 -14.68 -10.64
C LEU A 163 -14.62 -16.15 -11.06
N ALA A 164 -15.72 -16.62 -11.63
CA ALA A 164 -15.81 -17.92 -12.26
C ALA A 164 -15.28 -17.86 -13.71
N GLY A 165 -14.61 -18.93 -14.14
CA GLY A 165 -13.92 -19.03 -15.42
C GLY A 165 -14.65 -19.85 -16.48
N PRO A 166 -13.95 -20.17 -17.62
CA PRO A 166 -14.50 -20.88 -18.75
C PRO A 166 -14.67 -22.39 -18.55
N SER A 167 -14.21 -22.97 -17.44
CA SER A 167 -14.40 -24.39 -17.16
C SER A 167 -15.90 -24.76 -17.04
N GLU A 168 -16.25 -26.02 -17.19
CA GLU A 168 -17.63 -26.49 -17.05
C GLU A 168 -18.21 -26.09 -15.67
N LYS A 169 -17.43 -26.27 -14.61
CA LYS A 169 -17.86 -25.90 -13.25
C LYS A 169 -17.98 -24.38 -13.09
N GLY A 170 -17.04 -23.59 -13.63
CA GLY A 170 -17.11 -22.13 -13.59
C GLY A 170 -18.35 -21.59 -14.31
N GLN A 171 -18.69 -22.16 -15.46
CA GLN A 171 -19.88 -21.78 -16.23
C GLN A 171 -21.20 -22.21 -15.51
N GLU A 172 -21.21 -23.35 -14.82
CA GLU A 172 -22.34 -23.76 -13.97
C GLU A 172 -22.59 -22.73 -12.85
N LEU A 173 -21.54 -22.33 -12.13
CA LEU A 173 -21.66 -21.33 -11.06
C LEU A 173 -22.17 -19.99 -11.58
N GLN A 174 -21.60 -19.51 -12.69
CA GLN A 174 -22.03 -18.28 -13.34
C GLN A 174 -23.51 -18.35 -13.75
N ALA A 175 -23.95 -19.46 -14.33
CA ALA A 175 -25.33 -19.64 -14.78
C ALA A 175 -26.33 -19.56 -13.62
N LYS A 176 -26.02 -20.15 -12.47
CA LYS A 176 -26.85 -20.06 -11.26
C LYS A 176 -26.99 -18.61 -10.79
N VAL A 177 -25.87 -17.88 -10.66
CA VAL A 177 -25.89 -16.48 -10.25
C VAL A 177 -26.70 -15.60 -11.21
N ASN A 178 -26.52 -15.80 -12.52
CA ASN A 178 -27.26 -15.07 -13.55
C ASN A 178 -28.76 -15.39 -13.58
N ALA A 179 -29.14 -16.58 -13.09
CA ALA A 179 -30.53 -16.97 -12.88
C ALA A 179 -31.14 -16.40 -11.58
N GLY A 180 -30.34 -15.73 -10.74
CA GLY A 180 -30.77 -15.26 -9.42
C GLY A 180 -30.83 -16.37 -8.38
N GLU A 181 -30.16 -17.49 -8.60
CA GLU A 181 -30.06 -18.60 -7.66
C GLU A 181 -28.91 -18.34 -6.66
N GLU A 182 -29.14 -18.61 -5.39
CA GLU A 182 -28.08 -18.58 -4.38
C GLU A 182 -27.15 -19.80 -4.55
N LEU A 183 -25.84 -19.56 -4.52
CA LEU A 183 -24.86 -20.64 -4.49
C LEU A 183 -24.85 -21.30 -3.12
N THR A 184 -24.79 -22.62 -3.12
CA THR A 184 -24.59 -23.40 -1.90
C THR A 184 -23.11 -23.58 -1.60
N TRP A 185 -22.77 -23.96 -0.36
CA TRP A 185 -21.40 -24.33 -0.02
C TRP A 185 -20.89 -25.47 -0.92
N ASP A 186 -21.73 -26.48 -1.20
CA ASP A 186 -21.34 -27.62 -2.05
C ASP A 186 -21.02 -27.17 -3.49
N ASP A 187 -21.72 -26.17 -4.01
CA ASP A 187 -21.42 -25.56 -5.30
C ASP A 187 -20.00 -24.98 -5.32
N LEU A 188 -19.64 -24.22 -4.30
CA LEU A 188 -18.34 -23.57 -4.16
C LEU A 188 -17.22 -24.55 -3.83
N ASN A 189 -17.48 -25.49 -2.89
CA ASN A 189 -16.50 -26.46 -2.43
C ASN A 189 -16.10 -27.48 -3.52
N SER A 190 -17.01 -27.77 -4.46
CA SER A 190 -16.71 -28.66 -5.59
C SER A 190 -15.85 -28.00 -6.69
N ALA A 191 -15.66 -26.68 -6.64
CA ALA A 191 -14.83 -25.94 -7.59
C ALA A 191 -13.35 -25.91 -7.14
N THR A 192 -12.44 -25.78 -8.10
CA THR A 192 -11.01 -25.52 -7.84
C THR A 192 -10.77 -24.01 -7.80
N TRP A 193 -10.25 -23.50 -6.68
CA TRP A 193 -10.05 -22.08 -6.43
C TRP A 193 -8.58 -21.67 -6.60
N SER A 194 -8.34 -20.54 -7.23
CA SER A 194 -7.04 -19.86 -7.20
C SER A 194 -7.09 -18.70 -6.21
N VAL A 195 -6.22 -18.74 -5.20
CA VAL A 195 -6.06 -17.71 -4.18
C VAL A 195 -4.62 -17.23 -4.13
N LEU A 196 -4.34 -16.12 -3.45
CA LEU A 196 -2.99 -15.64 -3.21
C LEU A 196 -2.50 -15.97 -1.79
N SER A 197 -1.45 -15.29 -1.36
CA SER A 197 -0.92 -15.38 0.01
C SER A 197 -1.98 -14.94 1.04
N PRO A 198 -1.97 -15.51 2.26
CA PRO A 198 -2.87 -15.11 3.35
C PRO A 198 -2.78 -13.63 3.77
N THR A 199 -1.73 -12.92 3.35
CA THR A 199 -1.57 -11.48 3.60
C THR A 199 -2.14 -10.60 2.48
N SER A 200 -2.69 -11.20 1.41
CA SER A 200 -3.30 -10.47 0.30
C SER A 200 -4.76 -10.13 0.61
N ALA A 201 -5.09 -8.84 0.70
CA ALA A 201 -6.46 -8.39 0.95
C ALA A 201 -7.46 -9.01 -0.05
N SER A 202 -7.40 -8.67 -1.34
CA SER A 202 -8.33 -9.18 -2.36
C SER A 202 -8.02 -10.58 -2.86
N GLY A 203 -6.82 -11.10 -2.57
CA GLY A 203 -6.41 -12.45 -2.99
C GLY A 203 -6.70 -13.53 -1.98
N TYR A 204 -7.04 -13.18 -0.72
CA TYR A 204 -7.26 -14.16 0.33
C TYR A 204 -8.19 -13.63 1.45
N ILE A 205 -7.84 -12.52 2.11
CA ILE A 205 -8.46 -12.07 3.36
C ILE A 205 -9.96 -11.83 3.16
N TYR A 206 -10.32 -10.89 2.31
CA TYR A 206 -11.72 -10.53 2.08
C TYR A 206 -12.56 -11.63 1.42
N PRO A 207 -12.05 -12.42 0.47
CA PRO A 207 -12.72 -13.65 0.03
C PRO A 207 -13.00 -14.65 1.15
N CYS A 208 -12.06 -14.81 2.11
CA CYS A 208 -12.26 -15.68 3.28
C CYS A 208 -13.38 -15.16 4.16
N LEU A 209 -13.41 -13.83 4.42
CA LEU A 209 -14.49 -13.20 5.18
C LEU A 209 -15.85 -13.34 4.49
N TRP A 210 -15.89 -13.13 3.18
CA TRP A 210 -17.10 -13.31 2.39
C TRP A 210 -17.64 -14.74 2.52
N LEU A 211 -16.77 -15.75 2.41
CA LEU A 211 -17.15 -17.15 2.65
C LEU A 211 -17.62 -17.39 4.09
N GLN A 212 -16.97 -16.77 5.06
CA GLN A 212 -17.35 -16.87 6.47
C GLN A 212 -18.73 -16.26 6.74
N GLU A 213 -19.00 -15.09 6.17
CA GLU A 213 -20.28 -14.39 6.33
C GLU A 213 -21.45 -15.17 5.72
N HIS A 214 -21.25 -15.71 4.51
CA HIS A 214 -22.32 -16.36 3.76
C HIS A 214 -22.53 -17.84 4.13
N TYR A 215 -21.45 -18.55 4.52
CA TYR A 215 -21.48 -20.01 4.70
C TYR A 215 -20.94 -20.48 6.06
N GLY A 216 -20.43 -19.58 6.91
CA GLY A 216 -19.80 -19.93 8.17
C GLY A 216 -18.50 -20.74 8.01
N LYS A 217 -17.81 -20.59 6.87
CA LYS A 217 -16.63 -21.35 6.45
C LYS A 217 -15.63 -20.43 5.76
N GLY A 218 -14.32 -20.78 5.80
CA GLY A 218 -13.26 -20.02 5.19
C GLY A 218 -12.63 -20.72 3.98
N ILE A 219 -11.59 -20.09 3.41
CA ILE A 219 -10.80 -20.67 2.31
C ILE A 219 -10.15 -21.99 2.72
N SER A 220 -9.75 -22.13 3.98
CA SER A 220 -9.16 -23.38 4.52
C SER A 220 -10.13 -24.57 4.57
N ASP A 221 -11.45 -24.32 4.48
CA ASP A 221 -12.48 -25.36 4.43
C ASP A 221 -12.78 -25.86 3.02
N LEU A 222 -12.20 -25.21 2.00
CA LEU A 222 -12.35 -25.62 0.60
C LEU A 222 -11.46 -26.84 0.29
N ASP A 223 -12.01 -27.84 -0.39
CA ASP A 223 -11.30 -29.08 -0.73
C ASP A 223 -10.21 -28.88 -1.79
N ASN A 224 -10.39 -27.92 -2.70
CA ASN A 224 -9.52 -27.71 -3.87
C ASN A 224 -9.05 -26.28 -3.99
N VAL A 225 -7.91 -25.96 -3.36
CA VAL A 225 -7.30 -24.62 -3.40
C VAL A 225 -5.91 -24.68 -3.99
N VAL A 226 -5.61 -23.78 -4.92
CA VAL A 226 -4.29 -23.59 -5.53
C VAL A 226 -3.81 -22.18 -5.20
N GLN A 227 -2.69 -22.09 -4.51
CA GLN A 227 -2.05 -20.79 -4.27
C GLN A 227 -1.30 -20.35 -5.53
N SER A 228 -1.53 -19.09 -5.94
CA SER A 228 -0.82 -18.40 -7.01
C SER A 228 0.08 -17.31 -6.46
N ASP A 229 1.19 -17.04 -7.14
CA ASP A 229 2.16 -16.02 -6.70
C ASP A 229 1.68 -14.60 -7.00
N SER A 230 0.77 -14.45 -7.98
CA SER A 230 0.25 -13.14 -8.38
C SER A 230 -1.17 -13.25 -8.97
N HIS A 231 -1.88 -12.13 -9.01
CA HIS A 231 -3.16 -12.03 -9.71
C HIS A 231 -3.04 -12.38 -11.21
N THR A 232 -1.93 -12.02 -11.85
CA THR A 232 -1.68 -12.37 -13.26
C THR A 232 -1.59 -13.89 -13.45
N THR A 233 -0.91 -14.60 -12.55
CA THR A 233 -0.85 -16.07 -12.57
C THR A 233 -2.23 -16.67 -12.35
N SER A 234 -3.04 -16.13 -11.44
CA SER A 234 -4.42 -16.58 -11.22
C SER A 234 -5.28 -16.42 -12.48
N VAL A 235 -5.18 -15.28 -13.17
CA VAL A 235 -5.90 -15.03 -14.43
C VAL A 235 -5.50 -16.04 -15.52
N ALA A 236 -4.20 -16.32 -15.67
CA ALA A 236 -3.72 -17.31 -16.66
C ALA A 236 -4.22 -18.73 -16.35
N ARG A 237 -4.27 -19.12 -15.07
CA ARG A 237 -4.84 -20.40 -14.65
C ARG A 237 -6.34 -20.49 -14.91
N LEU A 238 -7.07 -19.38 -14.65
CA LEU A 238 -8.50 -19.30 -14.93
C LEU A 238 -8.77 -19.43 -16.42
N ALA A 239 -8.05 -18.66 -17.25
CA ALA A 239 -8.20 -18.65 -18.72
C ALA A 239 -7.94 -20.04 -19.35
N SER A 240 -6.94 -20.77 -18.80
CA SER A 240 -6.60 -22.12 -19.27
C SER A 240 -7.49 -23.22 -18.69
N GLY A 241 -8.45 -22.90 -17.83
CA GLY A 241 -9.31 -23.88 -17.15
C GLY A 241 -8.59 -24.77 -16.12
N GLN A 242 -7.41 -24.37 -15.65
CA GLN A 242 -6.71 -25.07 -14.57
C GLN A 242 -7.39 -24.87 -13.21
N VAL A 243 -8.12 -23.77 -13.07
CA VAL A 243 -8.98 -23.48 -11.92
C VAL A 243 -10.35 -23.03 -12.42
N ASP A 244 -11.37 -23.28 -11.61
CA ASP A 244 -12.75 -22.94 -11.92
C ASP A 244 -13.10 -21.52 -11.47
N VAL A 245 -12.49 -21.09 -10.36
CA VAL A 245 -12.74 -19.82 -9.66
C VAL A 245 -11.42 -19.19 -9.29
N MET A 246 -11.37 -17.85 -9.36
CA MET A 246 -10.29 -17.06 -8.79
C MET A 246 -10.85 -15.88 -7.99
N VAL A 247 -10.02 -15.33 -7.10
CA VAL A 247 -10.33 -14.14 -6.34
C VAL A 247 -9.38 -13.00 -6.69
N SER A 248 -9.90 -11.79 -6.83
CA SER A 248 -9.08 -10.63 -7.22
C SER A 248 -9.81 -9.31 -6.99
N TYR A 249 -9.06 -8.22 -7.15
CA TYR A 249 -9.61 -6.86 -7.15
C TYR A 249 -10.52 -6.61 -8.36
N GLY A 250 -11.54 -5.77 -8.21
CA GLY A 250 -12.59 -5.55 -9.20
C GLY A 250 -12.12 -5.08 -10.58
N HIS A 251 -10.99 -4.36 -10.68
CA HIS A 251 -10.42 -3.92 -11.96
C HIS A 251 -9.70 -5.02 -12.76
N ILE A 252 -9.68 -6.27 -12.29
CA ILE A 252 -8.89 -7.34 -12.91
C ILE A 252 -9.31 -7.62 -14.35
N ARG A 253 -10.62 -7.51 -14.67
CA ARG A 253 -11.12 -7.74 -16.02
C ARG A 253 -10.73 -6.61 -16.96
N ILE A 254 -10.78 -5.34 -16.53
CA ILE A 254 -10.30 -4.18 -17.31
C ILE A 254 -8.87 -4.39 -17.80
N LYS A 255 -7.98 -4.81 -16.87
CA LYS A 255 -6.55 -5.00 -17.14
C LYS A 255 -6.27 -6.17 -18.08
N ASN A 256 -7.09 -7.22 -18.04
CA ASN A 256 -6.78 -8.49 -18.70
C ASN A 256 -7.64 -8.78 -19.93
N ALA A 257 -8.81 -8.14 -20.09
CA ALA A 257 -9.66 -8.34 -21.26
C ALA A 257 -8.94 -8.09 -22.60
N PRO A 258 -8.08 -7.06 -22.76
CA PRO A 258 -7.38 -6.81 -24.02
C PRO A 258 -6.42 -7.92 -24.45
N LYS A 259 -5.91 -8.71 -23.51
CA LYS A 259 -4.93 -9.78 -23.76
C LYS A 259 -5.48 -11.19 -23.48
N TRP A 260 -6.75 -11.28 -23.09
CA TRP A 260 -7.39 -12.53 -22.71
C TRP A 260 -7.29 -13.62 -23.78
N GLU A 261 -7.67 -13.30 -25.03
CA GLU A 261 -7.62 -14.24 -26.17
C GLU A 261 -6.22 -14.36 -26.75
N SER A 262 -5.45 -13.25 -26.81
CA SER A 262 -4.16 -13.23 -27.52
C SER A 262 -3.00 -13.81 -26.73
N GLU A 263 -3.03 -13.70 -25.39
CA GLU A 263 -1.88 -14.03 -24.54
C GLU A 263 -2.23 -15.02 -23.42
N LEU A 264 -3.47 -15.00 -22.90
CA LEU A 264 -3.85 -15.76 -21.72
C LEU A 264 -4.54 -17.10 -22.04
N GLY A 265 -4.90 -17.33 -23.30
CA GLY A 265 -5.48 -18.60 -23.75
C GLY A 265 -7.01 -18.65 -23.76
N GLY A 266 -7.68 -17.50 -23.60
CA GLY A 266 -9.13 -17.39 -23.78
C GLY A 266 -9.53 -17.77 -25.21
N THR A 267 -10.67 -18.42 -25.36
CA THR A 267 -11.19 -18.89 -26.65
C THR A 267 -12.33 -18.05 -27.22
N ALA A 268 -12.78 -17.07 -26.42
CA ALA A 268 -13.78 -16.04 -26.72
C ALA A 268 -13.54 -14.81 -25.82
N PRO A 269 -14.19 -13.68 -26.03
CA PRO A 269 -14.06 -12.49 -25.19
C PRO A 269 -14.19 -12.81 -23.68
N MET A 270 -13.38 -12.17 -22.85
CA MET A 270 -13.33 -12.43 -21.40
C MET A 270 -14.71 -12.32 -20.74
N VAL A 271 -15.51 -11.34 -21.17
CA VAL A 271 -16.86 -11.10 -20.63
C VAL A 271 -17.83 -12.27 -20.92
N GLU A 272 -17.60 -13.02 -21.99
CA GLU A 272 -18.43 -14.20 -22.36
C GLU A 272 -17.98 -15.46 -21.61
N GLN A 273 -16.70 -15.51 -21.21
CA GLN A 273 -16.09 -16.66 -20.57
C GLN A 273 -15.97 -16.57 -19.05
N THR A 274 -16.21 -15.40 -18.49
CA THR A 274 -16.09 -15.17 -17.04
C THR A 274 -17.33 -14.52 -16.46
N GLY A 275 -17.69 -14.89 -15.23
CA GLY A 275 -18.77 -14.26 -14.49
C GLY A 275 -18.41 -14.02 -13.03
N VAL A 276 -18.83 -12.91 -12.50
CA VAL A 276 -18.71 -12.60 -11.07
C VAL A 276 -19.75 -13.41 -10.32
N ILE A 277 -19.31 -14.19 -9.34
CA ILE A 277 -20.17 -15.06 -8.51
C ILE A 277 -20.21 -14.65 -7.04
N GLY A 278 -19.39 -13.66 -6.65
CA GLY A 278 -19.38 -13.05 -5.33
C GLY A 278 -18.66 -11.71 -5.37
N VAL A 279 -19.07 -10.80 -4.50
CA VAL A 279 -18.47 -9.47 -4.33
C VAL A 279 -18.33 -9.21 -2.84
N THR A 280 -17.16 -8.71 -2.43
CA THR A 280 -16.91 -8.39 -1.02
C THR A 280 -17.32 -6.96 -0.69
N GLU A 281 -17.35 -6.62 0.57
CA GLU A 281 -17.37 -5.23 1.01
C GLU A 281 -16.16 -4.44 0.46
N GLY A 282 -16.18 -3.11 0.63
CA GLY A 282 -15.10 -2.23 0.18
C GLY A 282 -13.80 -2.47 0.96
N ILE A 283 -12.70 -2.58 0.24
CA ILE A 283 -11.34 -2.74 0.76
C ILE A 283 -10.61 -1.44 0.58
N TYR A 284 -10.11 -0.83 1.66
CA TYR A 284 -9.27 0.37 1.54
C TYR A 284 -8.03 0.09 0.68
N ASN A 285 -7.65 1.07 -0.14
CA ASN A 285 -6.47 0.94 -1.00
C ASN A 285 -5.20 0.81 -0.17
N ASP A 286 -4.13 0.34 -0.82
CA ASP A 286 -2.79 0.36 -0.28
C ASP A 286 -2.39 1.78 0.16
N MET A 287 -1.34 1.89 0.95
CA MET A 287 -0.92 3.14 1.54
C MET A 287 0.57 3.38 1.39
N ILE A 288 0.97 4.62 1.63
CA ILE A 288 2.33 4.96 2.05
C ILE A 288 2.29 5.04 3.58
N ALA A 289 2.92 4.09 4.25
CA ALA A 289 3.10 4.12 5.70
C ALA A 289 4.48 4.68 6.07
N TYR A 290 4.61 5.27 7.25
CA TYR A 290 5.90 5.69 7.78
C TYR A 290 6.25 4.92 9.06
N SER A 291 7.54 4.72 9.30
CA SER A 291 8.06 4.08 10.51
C SER A 291 8.03 5.04 11.69
N LYS A 292 7.44 4.60 12.81
CA LYS A 292 7.52 5.31 14.11
C LYS A 292 8.91 5.19 14.74
N ASN A 293 9.73 4.23 14.26
CA ASN A 293 11.08 3.95 14.74
C ASN A 293 12.18 4.60 13.88
N SER A 294 11.79 5.42 12.89
CA SER A 294 12.72 6.21 12.07
C SER A 294 12.97 7.59 12.69
N ASP A 295 14.24 7.95 12.89
CA ASP A 295 14.64 9.29 13.33
C ASP A 295 14.23 10.37 12.30
N THR A 296 14.27 10.06 11.01
CA THR A 296 13.87 10.96 9.92
C THR A 296 12.38 11.25 9.99
N MET A 297 11.57 10.22 10.27
CA MET A 297 10.11 10.34 10.38
C MET A 297 9.64 10.89 11.73
N ALA A 298 10.50 11.10 12.71
CA ALA A 298 10.15 11.76 13.98
C ALA A 298 9.76 13.24 13.78
N ASP A 299 10.26 13.89 12.71
CA ASP A 299 9.91 15.26 12.34
C ASP A 299 8.55 15.33 11.65
N GLU A 300 7.55 15.89 12.34
CA GLU A 300 6.19 16.03 11.83
C GLU A 300 6.10 16.98 10.62
N ASP A 301 6.87 18.07 10.64
CA ASP A 301 6.91 19.03 9.54
C ASP A 301 7.52 18.39 8.28
N PHE A 302 8.54 17.54 8.46
CA PHE A 302 9.11 16.77 7.35
C PHE A 302 8.11 15.74 6.81
N ARG A 303 7.41 14.98 7.69
CA ARG A 303 6.36 14.05 7.26
C ARG A 303 5.28 14.75 6.44
N LYS A 304 4.86 15.94 6.88
CA LYS A 304 3.88 16.75 6.15
C LYS A 304 4.42 17.17 4.78
N ALA A 305 5.64 17.71 4.73
CA ALA A 305 6.27 18.10 3.47
C ALA A 305 6.42 16.92 2.50
N LEU A 306 6.77 15.75 3.02
CA LEU A 306 6.90 14.51 2.24
C LEU A 306 5.56 14.06 1.67
N GLY A 307 4.50 14.03 2.50
CA GLY A 307 3.15 13.67 2.06
C GLY A 307 2.63 14.63 0.99
N GLU A 308 2.76 15.95 1.21
CA GLU A 308 2.40 16.96 0.20
C GLU A 308 3.19 16.78 -1.11
N SER A 309 4.49 16.43 -1.03
CA SER A 309 5.31 16.17 -2.21
C SER A 309 4.84 14.98 -3.01
N PHE A 310 4.47 13.87 -2.37
CA PHE A 310 3.89 12.71 -3.05
C PHE A 310 2.55 13.04 -3.72
N ILE A 311 1.68 13.79 -3.05
CA ILE A 311 0.38 14.23 -3.61
C ILE A 311 0.63 15.09 -4.86
N GLU A 312 1.49 16.11 -4.75
CA GLU A 312 1.80 17.01 -5.87
C GLU A 312 2.46 16.31 -7.05
N ILE A 313 3.37 15.36 -6.80
CA ILE A 313 4.00 14.54 -7.86
C ILE A 313 2.93 13.70 -8.55
N ALA A 314 2.08 13.02 -7.80
CA ALA A 314 1.02 12.17 -8.34
C ALA A 314 -0.03 12.94 -9.17
N ASP A 315 -0.16 14.26 -8.97
CA ASP A 315 -1.02 15.12 -9.78
C ASP A 315 -0.43 15.46 -11.15
N THR A 316 0.85 15.16 -11.38
CA THR A 316 1.50 15.32 -12.70
C THR A 316 1.32 14.08 -13.58
N ASP A 317 1.44 14.25 -14.91
CA ASP A 317 1.39 13.11 -15.83
C ASP A 317 2.55 12.13 -15.60
N GLU A 318 3.76 12.65 -15.35
CA GLU A 318 4.96 11.87 -15.05
C GLU A 318 4.79 11.08 -13.72
N GLY A 319 4.31 11.73 -12.67
CA GLY A 319 4.07 11.07 -11.39
C GLY A 319 3.00 10.00 -11.48
N ARG A 320 1.92 10.23 -12.24
CA ARG A 320 0.90 9.21 -12.51
C ARG A 320 1.47 7.99 -13.25
N GLU A 321 2.37 8.22 -14.21
CA GLU A 321 3.05 7.12 -14.90
C GLU A 321 3.87 6.28 -13.92
N ILE A 322 4.65 6.92 -13.04
CA ILE A 322 5.46 6.25 -12.01
C ILE A 322 4.59 5.36 -11.11
N ILE A 323 3.52 5.94 -10.51
CA ILE A 323 2.69 5.20 -9.55
C ILE A 323 1.73 4.19 -10.19
N SER A 324 1.59 4.22 -11.52
CA SER A 324 0.75 3.28 -12.28
C SER A 324 1.22 1.83 -12.15
N VAL A 325 2.51 1.59 -11.86
CA VAL A 325 3.04 0.26 -11.57
C VAL A 325 2.34 -0.41 -10.39
N PHE A 326 1.86 0.39 -9.43
CA PHE A 326 1.06 -0.03 -8.28
C PHE A 326 -0.46 0.01 -8.54
N SER A 327 -0.88 0.28 -9.78
CA SER A 327 -2.29 0.53 -10.14
C SER A 327 -2.92 1.71 -9.37
N GLN A 328 -2.10 2.71 -9.02
CA GLN A 328 -2.50 3.92 -8.30
C GLN A 328 -2.55 5.12 -9.26
N VAL A 329 -3.36 6.12 -8.95
CA VAL A 329 -3.55 7.32 -9.78
C VAL A 329 -3.42 8.62 -8.99
N GLY A 330 -3.18 8.55 -7.69
CA GLY A 330 -3.03 9.68 -6.79
C GLY A 330 -2.92 9.25 -5.35
N TYR A 331 -2.85 10.22 -4.46
CA TYR A 331 -2.81 10.04 -3.02
C TYR A 331 -3.70 11.05 -2.31
N THR A 332 -4.19 10.69 -1.14
CA THR A 332 -4.83 11.58 -0.16
C THR A 332 -4.27 11.30 1.22
N TRP A 333 -4.44 12.25 2.15
CA TRP A 333 -4.10 11.98 3.54
C TRP A 333 -4.90 10.80 4.08
N GLY A 334 -4.22 9.87 4.73
CA GLY A 334 -4.81 8.72 5.37
C GLY A 334 -4.69 8.80 6.89
N GLN A 335 -5.37 7.91 7.57
CA GLN A 335 -5.33 7.78 9.03
C GLN A 335 -5.48 6.31 9.43
N ASP A 336 -4.98 5.97 10.61
CA ASP A 336 -4.99 4.60 11.14
C ASP A 336 -6.39 3.96 11.15
N SER A 337 -7.42 4.74 11.52
CA SER A 337 -8.81 4.28 11.59
C SER A 337 -9.43 3.92 10.23
N ASP A 338 -8.84 4.34 9.11
CA ASP A 338 -9.30 3.94 7.78
C ASP A 338 -9.14 2.43 7.55
N TYR A 339 -8.27 1.78 8.33
CA TYR A 339 -7.94 0.35 8.25
C TYR A 339 -8.53 -0.50 9.38
N ASP A 340 -9.51 0.02 10.13
CA ASP A 340 -10.20 -0.73 11.18
C ASP A 340 -10.95 -1.95 10.64
N GLY A 341 -11.52 -1.85 9.44
CA GLY A 341 -12.12 -2.98 8.74
C GLY A 341 -11.12 -4.10 8.48
N GLU A 342 -9.90 -3.75 8.03
CA GLU A 342 -8.83 -4.73 7.81
C GLU A 342 -8.35 -5.38 9.12
N ARG A 343 -8.28 -4.61 10.24
CA ARG A 343 -8.00 -5.18 11.57
C ARG A 343 -9.03 -6.20 11.99
N ALA A 344 -10.31 -5.82 11.92
CA ALA A 344 -11.41 -6.72 12.26
C ALA A 344 -11.38 -8.00 11.39
N ALA A 345 -11.05 -7.82 10.10
CA ALA A 345 -10.89 -8.89 9.15
C ALA A 345 -9.80 -9.89 9.58
N GLN A 346 -8.62 -9.39 9.92
CA GLN A 346 -7.50 -10.23 10.35
C GLN A 346 -7.73 -10.89 11.73
N GLU A 347 -8.37 -10.19 12.66
CA GLU A 347 -8.75 -10.77 13.96
C GLU A 347 -9.72 -11.95 13.78
N LEU A 348 -10.70 -11.78 12.89
CA LEU A 348 -11.62 -12.88 12.58
C LEU A 348 -10.88 -14.08 11.97
N LEU A 349 -10.00 -13.86 10.99
CA LEU A 349 -9.19 -14.93 10.38
C LEU A 349 -8.37 -15.69 11.42
N LYS A 350 -7.68 -14.99 12.32
CA LYS A 350 -6.94 -15.63 13.43
C LYS A 350 -7.84 -16.49 14.34
N SER A 351 -9.08 -16.05 14.53
CA SER A 351 -10.06 -16.81 15.35
C SER A 351 -10.56 -18.08 14.66
N LEU A 352 -10.47 -18.15 13.34
CA LEU A 352 -10.89 -19.32 12.54
C LEU A 352 -9.77 -20.37 12.37
N GLU A 353 -8.49 -19.94 12.52
CA GLU A 353 -7.32 -20.83 12.42
C GLU A 353 -6.93 -21.50 13.76
N GLY A 354 -7.50 -21.07 14.88
CA GLY A 354 -7.24 -21.57 16.26
C GLY A 354 -8.27 -22.55 16.73
#